data_00a8280ec3fa585700538578127e2bb5
#
_entry.id   00a8280ec3fa585700538578127e2bb5
#
_cell.length_a   1.000
_cell.length_b   1.000
_cell.length_c   1.000
_cell.angle_alpha   90.00
_cell.angle_beta   90.00
_cell.angle_gamma   90.00
#
_symmetry.space_group_name_H-M   'P 1'
#
loop_
_entity.id
_entity.type
_entity.pdbx_description
1 polymer ?
#
loop_
_entity_poly.entity_id
_entity_poly.type
_entity_poly.pdbx_seq_one_letter_code
_entity_poly.pdbx_strand_id
1 'polypeptide(L)'
;IDLPGHLVDGVIVTGDLENDHRHTNKYTFHEGLLKNGNYSKEAGPVTDPTYKQLIGLRALKEVQSSKNVILGQGVPELVGVFSRQNSEKYGQMLTFMESGVIGGIPERRPDFGVALDPVAFLTQDNQFVGFNGGHIDTVVLSFVQFDEHGNVNVSLIGSEYYGCGGYIDICHAAKKIVF
;
A
#
# COMPACT_ATOMS: atom_id res chain seq x y z
N ILE A 1 -23.99 -0.88 -15.06
CA ILE A 1 -24.43 -0.89 -13.64
C ILE A 1 -23.46 -1.79 -12.90
N ASP A 2 -22.63 -1.19 -12.05
CA ASP A 2 -21.58 -1.91 -11.33
C ASP A 2 -22.14 -2.62 -10.09
N LEU A 3 -23.18 -2.06 -9.47
CA LEU A 3 -23.89 -2.66 -8.34
C LEU A 3 -25.38 -2.80 -8.66
N PRO A 4 -25.96 -4.02 -8.54
CA PRO A 4 -27.40 -4.23 -8.65
C PRO A 4 -28.15 -3.49 -7.56
N GLY A 5 -29.27 -2.84 -7.91
CA GLY A 5 -30.03 -1.98 -7.00
C GLY A 5 -30.51 -2.66 -5.70
N HIS A 6 -30.73 -3.98 -5.71
CA HIS A 6 -31.12 -4.75 -4.51
C HIS A 6 -30.01 -4.87 -3.45
N LEU A 7 -28.77 -4.48 -3.78
CA LEU A 7 -27.63 -4.43 -2.87
C LEU A 7 -27.36 -3.01 -2.34
N VAL A 8 -28.21 -2.05 -2.68
CA VAL A 8 -28.00 -0.62 -2.36
C VAL A 8 -29.15 -0.14 -1.47
N ASP A 9 -28.88 0.15 -0.21
CA ASP A 9 -29.84 0.68 0.74
C ASP A 9 -30.06 2.20 0.57
N GLY A 10 -29.08 2.91 0.05
CA GLY A 10 -29.18 4.34 -0.15
C GLY A 10 -28.07 4.90 -1.03
N VAL A 11 -28.35 6.02 -1.68
CA VAL A 11 -27.41 6.76 -2.52
C VAL A 11 -27.26 8.17 -1.97
N ILE A 12 -26.05 8.57 -1.66
CA ILE A 12 -25.74 9.95 -1.29
C ILE A 12 -25.22 10.67 -2.53
N VAL A 13 -25.91 11.75 -2.90
CA VAL A 13 -25.46 12.61 -3.99
C VAL A 13 -24.76 13.82 -3.38
N THR A 14 -23.48 13.97 -3.66
CA THR A 14 -22.68 15.11 -3.20
C THR A 14 -22.84 16.29 -4.14
N GLY A 15 -22.86 17.51 -3.59
CA GLY A 15 -23.04 18.73 -4.37
C GLY A 15 -21.74 19.41 -4.79
N ASP A 16 -20.63 19.08 -4.12
CA ASP A 16 -19.31 19.68 -4.35
C ASP A 16 -18.32 18.62 -4.87
N LEU A 17 -18.33 18.43 -6.18
CA LEU A 17 -17.47 17.44 -6.84
C LEU A 17 -15.98 17.73 -6.63
N GLU A 18 -15.57 18.99 -6.52
CA GLU A 18 -14.17 19.36 -6.32
C GLU A 18 -13.66 18.99 -4.92
N ASN A 19 -14.50 19.13 -3.91
CA ASN A 19 -14.12 18.84 -2.54
C ASN A 19 -14.47 17.42 -2.11
N ASP A 20 -15.53 16.84 -2.65
CA ASP A 20 -16.02 15.53 -2.27
C ASP A 20 -15.35 14.37 -3.05
N HIS A 21 -14.79 14.64 -4.25
CA HIS A 21 -14.17 13.65 -5.14
C HIS A 21 -12.75 14.05 -5.54
N ARG A 22 -11.86 14.11 -4.56
CA ARG A 22 -10.44 14.43 -4.81
C ARG A 22 -9.63 13.20 -5.17
N HIS A 23 -8.59 13.35 -5.98
CA HIS A 23 -7.59 12.31 -6.20
C HIS A 23 -6.80 11.97 -4.93
N THR A 24 -6.51 13.00 -4.13
CA THR A 24 -5.81 12.86 -2.85
C THR A 24 -6.44 13.79 -1.82
N ASN A 25 -6.06 13.68 -0.56
CA ASN A 25 -6.52 14.63 0.47
C ASN A 25 -6.11 16.09 0.17
N LYS A 26 -5.07 16.27 -0.62
CA LYS A 26 -4.49 17.59 -0.90
C LYS A 26 -4.91 18.15 -2.26
N TYR A 27 -5.14 17.30 -3.24
CA TYR A 27 -5.34 17.72 -4.62
C TYR A 27 -6.61 17.10 -5.21
N THR A 28 -7.44 17.91 -5.84
CA THR A 28 -8.57 17.45 -6.67
C THR A 28 -8.06 16.60 -7.82
N PHE A 29 -6.97 17.04 -8.48
CA PHE A 29 -6.26 16.31 -9.50
C PHE A 29 -4.76 16.34 -9.20
N HIS A 30 -4.09 15.20 -9.34
CA HIS A 30 -2.65 15.09 -9.14
C HIS A 30 -2.01 14.33 -10.32
N GLU A 31 -1.30 15.06 -11.17
CA GLU A 31 -0.69 14.51 -12.39
C GLU A 31 0.32 13.38 -12.10
N GLY A 32 1.02 13.46 -10.98
CA GLY A 32 1.99 12.43 -10.57
C GLY A 32 1.40 11.06 -10.29
N LEU A 33 0.07 10.95 -10.15
CA LEU A 33 -0.64 9.68 -10.04
C LEU A 33 -0.88 9.03 -11.41
N LEU A 34 -0.55 9.72 -12.50
CA LEU A 34 -0.62 9.18 -13.85
C LEU A 34 0.72 8.57 -14.23
N LYS A 35 0.66 7.56 -15.10
CA LYS A 35 1.85 6.93 -15.67
C LYS A 35 2.64 7.96 -16.49
N ASN A 36 3.97 7.95 -16.37
CA ASN A 36 4.92 8.87 -17.00
C ASN A 36 4.88 10.32 -16.47
N GLY A 37 4.36 10.55 -15.29
CA GLY A 37 4.67 11.76 -14.56
C GLY A 37 6.16 11.78 -14.22
N ASN A 38 6.91 12.83 -14.64
CA ASN A 38 8.33 13.01 -14.32
C ASN A 38 8.53 13.33 -12.82
N TYR A 39 8.00 12.47 -11.96
CA TYR A 39 8.14 12.61 -10.51
C TYR A 39 9.27 11.72 -10.02
N SER A 40 10.49 12.22 -10.13
CA SER A 40 11.55 11.78 -9.26
C SER A 40 11.41 12.54 -7.92
N LYS A 41 10.74 11.97 -6.95
CA LYS A 41 11.08 12.29 -5.55
C LYS A 41 12.46 11.70 -5.33
N GLU A 42 13.49 12.43 -5.68
CA GLU A 42 14.84 12.17 -5.21
C GLU A 42 14.83 12.40 -3.69
N ALA A 43 14.41 11.42 -2.97
CA ALA A 43 14.82 11.32 -1.58
C ALA A 43 16.31 10.98 -1.65
N GLY A 44 17.15 11.92 -1.36
CA GLY A 44 18.59 11.73 -1.28
C GLY A 44 18.96 10.60 -0.32
N PRO A 45 20.24 10.17 -0.29
CA PRO A 45 20.68 9.10 0.59
C PRO A 45 20.33 9.44 2.04
N VAL A 46 19.77 8.47 2.76
CA VAL A 46 19.42 8.62 4.18
C VAL A 46 20.73 8.61 4.98
N THR A 47 21.22 9.77 5.36
CA THR A 47 22.49 9.93 6.09
C THR A 47 22.35 9.83 7.60
N ASP A 48 21.18 10.21 8.14
CA ASP A 48 20.83 10.09 9.57
C ASP A 48 19.38 9.55 9.68
N PRO A 49 19.21 8.23 9.64
CA PRO A 49 17.90 7.64 9.55
C PRO A 49 17.14 7.70 10.88
N THR A 50 15.89 8.12 10.81
CA THR A 50 14.93 7.93 11.91
C THR A 50 14.72 6.44 12.18
N TYR A 51 14.23 6.07 13.38
CA TYR A 51 13.93 4.66 13.70
C TYR A 51 12.96 4.02 12.70
N LYS A 52 11.97 4.75 12.17
CA LYS A 52 11.05 4.26 11.13
C LYS A 52 11.79 3.95 9.83
N GLN A 53 12.73 4.80 9.44
CA GLN A 53 13.55 4.57 8.25
C GLN A 53 14.49 3.36 8.45
N LEU A 54 15.05 3.18 9.64
CA LEU A 54 15.85 1.98 9.96
C LEU A 54 15.02 0.70 9.84
N ILE A 55 13.78 0.69 10.35
CA ILE A 55 12.86 -0.44 10.21
C ILE A 55 12.56 -0.69 8.73
N GLY A 56 12.23 0.36 7.96
CA GLY A 56 11.97 0.25 6.52
C GLY A 56 13.16 -0.28 5.73
N LEU A 57 14.38 0.20 6.03
CA LEU A 57 15.63 -0.31 5.42
C LEU A 57 15.91 -1.77 5.81
N ARG A 58 15.57 -2.16 7.04
CA ARG A 58 15.71 -3.57 7.46
C ARG A 58 14.68 -4.45 6.75
N ALA A 59 13.42 -4.01 6.65
CA ALA A 59 12.37 -4.72 5.93
C ALA A 59 12.70 -4.85 4.43
N LEU A 60 13.30 -3.83 3.82
CA LEU A 60 13.76 -3.90 2.43
C LEU A 60 14.74 -5.06 2.17
N LYS A 61 15.60 -5.41 3.13
CA LYS A 61 16.48 -6.58 3.00
C LYS A 61 15.71 -7.89 2.97
N GLU A 62 14.58 -7.95 3.69
CA GLU A 62 13.74 -9.16 3.74
C GLU A 62 13.01 -9.44 2.42
N VAL A 63 12.76 -8.40 1.60
CA VAL A 63 12.08 -8.52 0.30
C VAL A 63 13.05 -8.59 -0.89
N GLN A 64 14.36 -8.67 -0.64
CA GLN A 64 15.38 -8.58 -1.68
C GLN A 64 15.22 -9.63 -2.81
N SER A 65 14.71 -10.81 -2.49
CA SER A 65 14.47 -11.90 -3.47
C SER A 65 13.04 -11.96 -3.99
N SER A 66 12.18 -11.06 -3.54
CA SER A 66 10.76 -11.03 -3.90
C SER A 66 10.55 -10.24 -5.18
N LYS A 67 9.70 -10.74 -6.07
CA LYS A 67 9.27 -10.02 -7.27
C LYS A 67 7.99 -9.24 -7.02
N ASN A 68 7.03 -9.84 -6.33
CA ASN A 68 5.72 -9.27 -6.06
C ASN A 68 5.55 -9.05 -4.56
N VAL A 69 5.46 -7.79 -4.14
CA VAL A 69 5.44 -7.38 -2.73
C VAL A 69 4.24 -6.48 -2.45
N ILE A 70 3.38 -6.90 -1.53
CA ILE A 70 2.31 -6.03 -1.02
C ILE A 70 2.88 -5.17 0.11
N LEU A 71 2.56 -3.89 0.08
CA LEU A 71 2.95 -2.92 1.09
C LEU A 71 1.71 -2.42 1.86
N GLY A 72 1.72 -2.65 3.16
CA GLY A 72 0.74 -2.08 4.08
C GLY A 72 1.04 -0.61 4.40
N GLN A 73 0.15 -0.01 5.19
CA GLN A 73 0.22 1.38 5.58
C GLN A 73 1.34 1.66 6.59
N GLY A 74 1.99 2.80 6.49
CA GLY A 74 2.92 3.33 7.48
C GLY A 74 4.38 3.03 7.17
N VAL A 75 5.08 2.30 8.04
CA VAL A 75 6.48 1.93 7.82
C VAL A 75 6.69 1.06 6.58
N PRO A 76 5.79 0.12 6.23
CA PRO A 76 5.90 -0.65 5.01
C PRO A 76 6.01 0.18 3.72
N GLU A 77 5.37 1.35 3.65
CA GLU A 77 5.48 2.26 2.49
C GLU A 77 6.94 2.66 2.22
N LEU A 78 7.77 2.77 3.26
CA LEU A 78 9.19 3.10 3.13
C LEU A 78 9.97 2.04 2.34
N VAL A 79 9.52 0.79 2.36
CA VAL A 79 10.13 -0.28 1.56
C VAL A 79 10.00 0.06 0.07
N GLY A 80 8.82 0.51 -0.37
CA GLY A 80 8.60 0.95 -1.75
C GLY A 80 9.45 2.18 -2.12
N VAL A 81 9.52 3.17 -1.22
CA VAL A 81 10.37 4.35 -1.43
C VAL A 81 11.84 3.96 -1.58
N PHE A 82 12.37 3.17 -0.64
CA PHE A 82 13.79 2.77 -0.66
C PHE A 82 14.13 1.80 -1.79
N SER A 83 13.19 0.95 -2.21
CA SER A 83 13.41 0.08 -3.37
C SER A 83 13.58 0.90 -4.65
N ARG A 84 12.80 1.97 -4.80
CA ARG A 84 12.90 2.86 -5.96
C ARG A 84 14.20 3.66 -5.96
N GLN A 85 14.69 4.08 -4.79
CA GLN A 85 15.99 4.74 -4.64
C GLN A 85 17.18 3.83 -4.99
N ASN A 86 17.00 2.53 -4.88
CA ASN A 86 17.99 1.50 -5.19
C ASN A 86 17.52 0.64 -6.37
N SER A 87 17.06 1.27 -7.45
CA SER A 87 16.43 0.61 -8.60
C SER A 87 17.37 -0.38 -9.31
N GLU A 88 18.69 -0.18 -9.27
CA GLU A 88 19.66 -1.16 -9.79
C GLU A 88 19.52 -2.53 -9.12
N LYS A 89 19.24 -2.53 -7.83
CA LYS A 89 19.10 -3.76 -7.03
C LYS A 89 17.68 -4.29 -6.96
N TYR A 90 16.69 -3.40 -6.89
CA TYR A 90 15.28 -3.74 -6.65
C TYR A 90 14.35 -3.39 -7.81
N GLY A 91 14.90 -2.98 -8.96
CA GLY A 91 14.11 -2.48 -10.09
C GLY A 91 13.14 -3.50 -10.73
N GLN A 92 13.31 -4.80 -10.44
CA GLN A 92 12.38 -5.84 -10.86
C GLN A 92 11.29 -6.14 -9.82
N MET A 93 11.38 -5.54 -8.62
CA MET A 93 10.37 -5.69 -7.59
C MET A 93 9.15 -4.86 -7.94
N LEU A 94 8.01 -5.52 -8.04
CA LEU A 94 6.72 -4.88 -8.27
C LEU A 94 5.98 -4.76 -6.94
N THR A 95 5.63 -3.54 -6.57
CA THR A 95 4.89 -3.24 -5.35
C THR A 95 3.39 -3.16 -5.63
N PHE A 96 2.59 -3.62 -4.68
CA PHE A 96 1.14 -3.62 -4.75
C PHE A 96 0.58 -2.91 -3.53
N MET A 97 -0.40 -2.05 -3.74
CA MET A 97 -1.19 -1.43 -2.69
C MET A 97 -2.61 -1.95 -2.74
N GLU A 98 -3.19 -2.17 -1.58
CA GLU A 98 -4.53 -2.74 -1.42
C GLU A 98 -5.60 -2.04 -2.29
N SER A 99 -5.45 -0.74 -2.51
CA SER A 99 -6.36 0.09 -3.32
C SER A 99 -6.47 -0.27 -4.81
N GLY A 100 -5.55 -1.11 -5.32
CA GLY A 100 -5.49 -1.44 -6.75
C GLY A 100 -4.30 -0.83 -7.50
N VAL A 101 -3.48 -0.03 -6.83
CA VAL A 101 -2.30 0.60 -7.43
C VAL A 101 -1.14 -0.39 -7.48
N ILE A 102 -0.50 -0.49 -8.64
CA ILE A 102 0.63 -1.39 -8.90
C ILE A 102 1.85 -0.57 -9.28
N GLY A 103 2.96 -0.81 -8.59
CA GLY A 103 4.23 -0.11 -8.81
C GLY A 103 4.21 1.34 -8.37
N GLY A 104 5.21 2.09 -8.81
CA GLY A 104 5.37 3.50 -8.47
C GLY A 104 6.01 3.72 -7.10
N ILE A 105 6.00 4.99 -6.66
CA ILE A 105 6.50 5.42 -5.35
C ILE A 105 5.30 5.62 -4.43
N PRO A 106 5.12 4.82 -3.38
CA PRO A 106 3.99 4.95 -2.47
C PRO A 106 3.89 6.34 -1.85
N GLU A 107 2.70 6.92 -1.89
CA GLU A 107 2.39 8.10 -1.09
C GLU A 107 2.10 7.67 0.35
N ARG A 108 2.44 8.56 1.28
CA ARG A 108 2.30 8.34 2.72
C ARG A 108 1.04 9.03 3.23
N ARG A 109 0.60 8.66 4.43
CA ARG A 109 -0.53 9.36 5.05
C ARG A 109 -0.44 10.88 4.87
N PRO A 110 -1.55 11.55 4.56
CA PRO A 110 -2.94 11.04 4.51
C PRO A 110 -3.32 10.32 3.20
N ASP A 111 -2.45 10.26 2.20
CA ASP A 111 -2.71 9.77 0.86
C ASP A 111 -2.28 8.29 0.64
N PHE A 112 -2.36 7.47 1.70
CA PHE A 112 -2.12 6.04 1.58
C PHE A 112 -3.04 5.39 0.54
N GLY A 113 -2.48 4.47 -0.23
CA GLY A 113 -3.22 3.73 -1.26
C GLY A 113 -3.02 4.26 -2.67
N VAL A 114 -2.30 5.38 -2.83
CA VAL A 114 -1.86 5.87 -4.13
C VAL A 114 -0.34 5.84 -4.26
N ALA A 115 0.16 5.90 -5.48
CA ALA A 115 1.58 5.99 -5.76
C ALA A 115 1.85 6.99 -6.88
N LEU A 116 3.01 7.62 -6.84
CA LEU A 116 3.52 8.44 -7.94
C LEU A 116 4.13 7.54 -9.01
N ASP A 117 3.91 7.86 -10.27
CA ASP A 117 4.38 7.11 -11.44
C ASP A 117 4.06 5.60 -11.36
N PRO A 118 2.79 5.23 -11.19
CA PRO A 118 2.38 3.83 -11.10
C PRO A 118 2.55 3.12 -12.45
N VAL A 119 2.74 1.80 -12.39
CA VAL A 119 2.82 0.95 -13.58
C VAL A 119 1.44 0.64 -14.13
N ALA A 120 0.48 0.39 -13.23
CA ALA A 120 -0.89 0.04 -13.59
C ALA A 120 -1.86 0.33 -12.43
N PHE A 121 -3.14 0.36 -12.78
CA PHE A 121 -4.26 0.40 -11.84
C PHE A 121 -5.22 -0.76 -12.12
N LEU A 122 -5.66 -1.39 -11.06
CA LEU A 122 -6.77 -2.33 -11.07
C LEU A 122 -7.88 -1.78 -10.17
N THR A 123 -9.09 -2.29 -10.33
CA THR A 123 -10.11 -2.14 -9.29
C THR A 123 -9.69 -2.96 -8.07
N GLN A 124 -10.08 -2.56 -6.87
CA GLN A 124 -9.65 -3.21 -5.63
C GLN A 124 -10.03 -4.70 -5.60
N ASP A 125 -11.24 -5.04 -6.05
CA ASP A 125 -11.72 -6.41 -6.15
C ASP A 125 -10.87 -7.26 -7.10
N ASN A 126 -10.53 -6.78 -8.28
CA ASN A 126 -9.63 -7.47 -9.20
C ASN A 126 -8.22 -7.65 -8.64
N GLN A 127 -7.74 -6.67 -7.88
CA GLN A 127 -6.47 -6.77 -7.18
C GLN A 127 -6.48 -7.93 -6.16
N PHE A 128 -7.54 -8.02 -5.35
CA PHE A 128 -7.68 -9.11 -4.37
C PHE A 128 -7.86 -10.48 -5.02
N VAL A 129 -8.55 -10.57 -6.15
CA VAL A 129 -8.57 -11.80 -6.96
C VAL A 129 -7.15 -12.19 -7.38
N GLY A 130 -6.33 -11.21 -7.81
CA GLY A 130 -4.92 -11.43 -8.15
C GLY A 130 -4.10 -11.88 -6.93
N PHE A 131 -4.32 -11.30 -5.75
CA PHE A 131 -3.64 -11.72 -4.53
C PHE A 131 -3.95 -13.18 -4.19
N ASN A 132 -5.22 -13.55 -4.16
CA ASN A 132 -5.66 -14.92 -3.85
C ASN A 132 -5.24 -15.94 -4.92
N GLY A 133 -4.83 -15.49 -6.10
CA GLY A 133 -4.24 -16.31 -7.15
C GLY A 133 -2.83 -16.84 -6.85
N GLY A 134 -2.22 -16.49 -5.71
CA GLY A 134 -0.95 -17.04 -5.23
C GLY A 134 0.31 -16.44 -5.84
N HIS A 135 0.19 -15.27 -6.46
CA HIS A 135 1.31 -14.59 -7.12
C HIS A 135 2.14 -13.67 -6.21
N ILE A 136 1.76 -13.54 -4.93
CA ILE A 136 2.44 -12.67 -3.98
C ILE A 136 3.56 -13.42 -3.27
N ASP A 137 4.78 -12.91 -3.41
CA ASP A 137 5.95 -13.49 -2.75
C ASP A 137 6.04 -13.05 -1.29
N THR A 138 5.92 -11.75 -1.04
CA THR A 138 6.05 -11.21 0.31
C THR A 138 5.03 -10.11 0.56
N VAL A 139 4.52 -10.05 1.77
CA VAL A 139 3.76 -8.92 2.27
C VAL A 139 4.53 -8.27 3.42
N VAL A 140 4.58 -6.94 3.42
CA VAL A 140 5.16 -6.15 4.52
C VAL A 140 4.04 -5.37 5.17
N LEU A 141 3.77 -5.64 6.44
CA LEU A 141 2.64 -5.09 7.18
C LEU A 141 3.08 -4.46 8.50
N SER A 142 2.36 -3.45 8.93
CA SER A 142 2.43 -2.94 10.30
C SER A 142 1.46 -3.71 11.18
N PHE A 143 1.73 -3.69 12.48
CA PHE A 143 0.85 -4.23 13.51
C PHE A 143 0.74 -3.25 14.68
N VAL A 144 -0.23 -3.47 15.54
CA VAL A 144 -0.38 -2.70 16.79
C VAL A 144 0.20 -3.46 17.98
N GLN A 145 -0.10 -4.74 18.04
CA GLN A 145 0.38 -5.63 19.09
C GLN A 145 0.74 -6.98 18.47
N PHE A 146 1.72 -7.65 19.05
CA PHE A 146 2.01 -9.05 18.79
C PHE A 146 2.45 -9.72 20.09
N ASP A 147 2.30 -11.04 20.15
CA ASP A 147 2.71 -11.86 21.29
C ASP A 147 3.85 -12.82 20.95
N GLU A 148 4.34 -13.53 21.96
CA GLU A 148 5.40 -14.50 21.84
C GLU A 148 5.04 -15.76 21.00
N HIS A 149 3.76 -15.95 20.73
CA HIS A 149 3.24 -17.03 19.90
C HIS A 149 3.08 -16.64 18.44
N GLY A 150 3.36 -15.38 18.09
CA GLY A 150 3.23 -14.86 16.74
C GLY A 150 1.81 -14.40 16.39
N ASN A 151 0.91 -14.26 17.38
CA ASN A 151 -0.39 -13.66 17.15
C ASN A 151 -0.25 -12.15 16.98
N VAL A 152 -0.98 -11.60 16.02
CA VAL A 152 -0.91 -10.20 15.65
C VAL A 152 -2.28 -9.55 15.79
N ASN A 153 -2.35 -8.39 16.44
CA ASN A 153 -3.54 -7.58 16.55
C ASN A 153 -3.39 -6.29 15.74
N VAL A 154 -4.37 -6.05 14.88
CA VAL A 154 -4.48 -4.84 14.04
C VAL A 154 -5.86 -4.21 14.14
N SER A 155 -6.83 -4.89 14.74
CA SER A 155 -8.26 -4.58 14.62
C SER A 155 -8.85 -3.86 15.83
N LEU A 156 -8.32 -4.14 17.02
CA LEU A 156 -8.85 -3.61 18.28
C LEU A 156 -7.72 -2.99 19.10
N ILE A 157 -7.83 -1.71 19.43
CA ILE A 157 -6.84 -0.99 20.23
C ILE A 157 -7.57 -0.40 21.45
N GLY A 158 -7.35 -0.99 22.63
CA GLY A 158 -8.14 -0.67 23.80
C GLY A 158 -9.61 -1.03 23.57
N SER A 159 -10.50 -0.04 23.55
CA SER A 159 -11.93 -0.19 23.25
C SER A 159 -12.30 0.21 21.81
N GLU A 160 -11.33 0.65 21.02
CA GLU A 160 -11.56 1.18 19.68
C GLU A 160 -11.42 0.09 18.62
N TYR A 161 -12.47 -0.11 17.82
CA TYR A 161 -12.49 -1.04 16.69
C TYR A 161 -12.10 -0.34 15.41
N TYR A 162 -10.93 -0.71 14.87
CA TYR A 162 -10.45 -0.21 13.57
C TYR A 162 -10.77 -1.17 12.42
N GLY A 163 -11.05 -2.43 12.76
CA GLY A 163 -11.22 -3.49 11.77
C GLY A 163 -9.91 -4.00 11.18
N CYS A 164 -9.97 -5.11 10.48
CA CYS A 164 -8.79 -5.75 9.88
C CYS A 164 -8.52 -5.29 8.44
N GLY A 165 -9.48 -4.64 7.78
CA GLY A 165 -9.38 -4.34 6.35
C GLY A 165 -9.06 -5.60 5.54
N GLY A 166 -8.17 -5.48 4.57
CA GLY A 166 -7.69 -6.60 3.75
C GLY A 166 -6.62 -7.48 4.39
N TYR A 167 -6.28 -7.25 5.67
CA TYR A 167 -5.15 -7.90 6.34
C TYR A 167 -5.20 -9.43 6.30
N ILE A 168 -6.39 -10.02 6.48
CA ILE A 168 -6.59 -11.48 6.50
C ILE A 168 -6.27 -12.06 5.12
N ASP A 169 -6.89 -11.53 4.06
CA ASP A 169 -6.67 -12.00 2.70
C ASP A 169 -5.21 -11.80 2.26
N ILE A 170 -4.64 -10.64 2.56
CA ILE A 170 -3.26 -10.29 2.22
C ILE A 170 -2.27 -11.23 2.90
N CYS A 171 -2.44 -11.51 4.19
CA CYS A 171 -1.59 -12.45 4.90
C CYS A 171 -1.72 -13.87 4.35
N HIS A 172 -2.94 -14.28 4.00
CA HIS A 172 -3.19 -15.61 3.45
C HIS A 172 -2.58 -15.79 2.05
N ALA A 173 -2.59 -14.74 1.26
CA ALA A 173 -2.11 -14.78 -0.13
C ALA A 173 -0.57 -14.87 -0.24
N ALA A 174 0.17 -14.41 0.76
CA ALA A 174 1.62 -14.26 0.69
C ALA A 174 2.38 -15.53 1.09
N LYS A 175 3.49 -15.81 0.39
CA LYS A 175 4.41 -16.90 0.76
C LYS A 175 5.27 -16.53 1.99
N LYS A 176 5.51 -15.23 2.21
CA LYS A 176 6.26 -14.68 3.33
C LYS A 176 5.57 -13.44 3.88
N ILE A 177 5.52 -13.33 5.20
CA ILE A 177 5.00 -12.16 5.90
C ILE A 177 6.16 -11.51 6.66
N VAL A 178 6.26 -10.21 6.56
CA VAL A 178 7.21 -9.36 7.30
C VAL A 178 6.43 -8.35 8.11
N PHE A 179 6.55 -8.42 9.42
CA PHE A 179 5.97 -7.47 10.37
C PHE A 179 7.01 -6.50 10.90
#